data_af8abbdb5bf3884836ef6f82a13951af
#
_entry.id   af8abbdb5bf3884836ef6f82a13951af
#
_cell.length_a   1.000
_cell.length_b   1.000
_cell.length_c   1.000
_cell.angle_alpha   90.00
_cell.angle_beta   90.00
_cell.angle_gamma   90.00
#
_symmetry.space_group_name_H-M   'P 1'
#
loop_
_entity.id
_entity.type
_entity.pdbx_description
1 polymer ?
#
loop_
_entity_poly.entity_id
_entity_poly.type
_entity_poly.pdbx_seq_one_letter_code
_entity_poly.pdbx_strand_id
1 'polypeptide(L)'
;TALMQRCDAKQLLVRVVWIEGVPELSVTRVGGHPNALFSTADSSRADQTVPLPLNEPVRLAPEQGIYISRRLKFAFAAKEMAEPPPPKRRRTEAAKAGEGGSGAEQEPAGADTGGPSVRPPCPSGSLCSKRDAAHLAQYAHAHQRTQGTNVRLVWHEPEPSLHVLAHPDFHVCQDEAPNVASFDFDGTLALTKSGRKWPVDCDDWKFMYSMIPSVLRKLHEQGFRIVVFTNQGSASKEGRLDPLHTKFRNVVKKLQVPVLVVLAGDYNRFRKPCTGMWEYVQQKYFPNLKSVENVLYVGDAAGRPPGWDGSVGKKMKKKDFSCSDRKFALNIGCAFYTPEEYFYKAKPGRFSLGNFCPDQYLECEIRAVDNTGHYSKDQEMVVFVGSPASGKTSFFQTYFAPHGYKHVNRDTLQSKAKCMKLATNLLGKGEPIVVDNTNPSKQAREAYITMAKQMGIPVRCFYFDSTPGLVRHLNTLRNIRTGGDVPRLPELAFRMYEKNAVTPCMSEGFTSVETIQFRPRFEDEEHR
;
A
#
# COMPACT_ATOMS: atom_id res chain seq x y z
N THR A 1 -20.43 9.94 -27.58
CA THR A 1 -20.11 9.29 -26.27
C THR A 1 -18.63 9.00 -26.30
N ALA A 2 -17.86 9.73 -25.50
CA ALA A 2 -16.42 9.58 -25.44
C ALA A 2 -16.09 8.52 -24.39
N LEU A 3 -15.45 7.42 -24.78
CA LEU A 3 -14.83 6.49 -23.85
C LEU A 3 -13.44 7.04 -23.51
N MET A 4 -13.26 7.60 -22.30
CA MET A 4 -11.94 7.93 -21.79
C MET A 4 -11.40 6.72 -21.04
N GLN A 5 -10.38 6.06 -21.56
CA GLN A 5 -9.54 5.16 -20.76
C GLN A 5 -8.26 5.90 -20.41
N ARG A 6 -8.10 6.27 -19.13
CA ARG A 6 -6.82 6.72 -18.58
C ARG A 6 -5.90 5.51 -18.44
N CYS A 7 -4.97 5.38 -19.35
CA CYS A 7 -3.76 4.61 -19.07
C CYS A 7 -2.79 5.51 -18.34
N ASP A 8 -2.57 5.23 -17.09
CA ASP A 8 -1.62 5.86 -16.18
C ASP A 8 -1.37 7.38 -16.36
N ALA A 9 -1.82 8.10 -15.40
CA ALA A 9 -2.22 9.50 -15.31
C ALA A 9 -1.21 10.58 -15.72
N LYS A 10 -0.04 10.28 -16.27
CA LYS A 10 0.95 11.33 -16.59
C LYS A 10 1.66 11.21 -17.95
N GLN A 11 1.39 10.19 -18.76
CA GLN A 11 2.18 9.99 -19.98
C GLN A 11 1.41 9.84 -21.28
N LEU A 12 0.14 9.43 -21.28
CA LEU A 12 -0.63 9.23 -22.51
C LEU A 12 -2.10 9.54 -22.30
N LEU A 13 -2.63 10.51 -23.03
CA LEU A 13 -4.07 10.77 -23.11
C LEU A 13 -4.60 10.17 -24.41
N VAL A 14 -5.45 9.14 -24.29
CA VAL A 14 -6.11 8.52 -25.44
C VAL A 14 -7.56 9.00 -25.49
N ARG A 15 -7.95 9.68 -26.55
CA ARG A 15 -9.30 10.18 -26.78
C ARG A 15 -9.88 9.56 -28.03
N VAL A 16 -10.99 8.85 -27.90
CA VAL A 16 -11.77 8.36 -29.06
C VAL A 16 -12.86 9.38 -29.34
N VAL A 17 -12.82 10.00 -30.52
CA VAL A 17 -13.83 10.95 -31.01
C VAL A 17 -14.53 10.32 -32.20
N TRP A 18 -15.85 10.33 -32.20
CA TRP A 18 -16.63 9.85 -33.33
C TRP A 18 -16.94 11.04 -34.24
N ILE A 19 -16.43 11.03 -35.47
CA ILE A 19 -16.70 12.03 -36.50
C ILE A 19 -17.40 11.32 -37.66
N GLU A 20 -18.63 11.75 -37.98
CA GLU A 20 -19.45 11.18 -39.05
C GLU A 20 -19.62 9.65 -39.03
N GLY A 21 -19.69 9.06 -37.78
CA GLY A 21 -19.86 7.60 -37.63
C GLY A 21 -18.56 6.79 -37.74
N VAL A 22 -17.41 7.43 -37.90
CA VAL A 22 -16.09 6.79 -37.92
C VAL A 22 -15.35 7.12 -36.61
N PRO A 23 -14.79 6.12 -35.89
CA PRO A 23 -14.00 6.39 -34.69
C PRO A 23 -12.62 6.96 -35.06
N GLU A 24 -12.33 8.15 -34.56
CA GLU A 24 -11.03 8.79 -34.69
C GLU A 24 -10.31 8.77 -33.33
N LEU A 25 -9.12 8.19 -33.31
CA LEU A 25 -8.31 8.06 -32.12
C LEU A 25 -7.31 9.22 -32.04
N SER A 26 -7.48 10.10 -31.07
CA SER A 26 -6.49 11.13 -30.76
C SER A 26 -5.67 10.67 -29.55
N VAL A 27 -4.36 10.56 -29.73
CA VAL A 27 -3.43 10.20 -28.65
C VAL A 27 -2.53 11.38 -28.41
N THR A 28 -2.66 11.99 -27.22
CA THR A 28 -1.83 13.12 -26.81
C THR A 28 -0.84 12.63 -25.78
N ARG A 29 0.44 12.87 -26.02
CA ARG A 29 1.52 12.58 -25.11
C ARG A 29 1.65 13.70 -24.08
N VAL A 30 1.65 13.35 -22.79
CA VAL A 30 1.86 14.27 -21.69
C VAL A 30 3.12 13.81 -20.93
N GLY A 31 4.33 14.06 -21.52
CA GLY A 31 5.59 13.72 -20.85
C GLY A 31 6.68 13.18 -21.78
N GLY A 32 7.93 13.29 -21.35
CA GLY A 32 9.16 13.37 -22.12
C GLY A 32 9.79 12.14 -22.79
N HIS A 33 9.13 11.01 -23.10
CA HIS A 33 9.81 9.86 -23.73
C HIS A 33 9.46 9.63 -25.20
N PRO A 34 10.44 9.36 -26.11
CA PRO A 34 10.25 9.37 -27.56
C PRO A 34 9.54 8.14 -28.19
N ASN A 35 9.33 7.04 -27.48
CA ASN A 35 8.92 5.76 -28.10
C ASN A 35 7.68 5.13 -27.47
N ALA A 36 6.53 5.75 -27.56
CA ALA A 36 5.26 5.07 -27.27
C ALA A 36 4.85 4.22 -28.49
N LEU A 37 4.63 2.93 -28.28
CA LEU A 37 4.20 1.97 -29.28
C LEU A 37 2.80 1.48 -28.93
N PHE A 38 1.91 1.32 -29.90
CA PHE A 38 0.65 0.60 -29.71
C PHE A 38 0.52 -0.53 -30.74
N SER A 39 -0.25 -1.55 -30.40
CA SER A 39 -0.56 -2.68 -31.26
C SER A 39 -2.03 -2.61 -31.67
N THR A 40 -2.31 -2.69 -32.94
CA THR A 40 -3.65 -2.95 -33.47
C THR A 40 -3.85 -4.46 -33.53
N ALA A 41 -4.90 -4.97 -32.91
CA ALA A 41 -5.22 -6.38 -33.00
C ALA A 41 -6.05 -6.65 -34.27
N ASP A 42 -5.38 -7.10 -35.30
CA ASP A 42 -5.99 -7.91 -36.33
C ASP A 42 -5.65 -9.37 -36.00
N SER A 43 -6.66 -10.21 -35.89
CA SER A 43 -6.52 -11.63 -35.52
C SER A 43 -5.70 -12.48 -36.52
N SER A 44 -5.29 -11.91 -37.67
CA SER A 44 -4.52 -12.57 -38.72
C SER A 44 -3.04 -12.14 -38.79
N ARG A 45 -2.62 -11.10 -38.05
CA ARG A 45 -1.23 -10.61 -38.05
C ARG A 45 -0.77 -10.23 -36.65
N ALA A 46 -0.28 -11.21 -35.91
CA ALA A 46 0.44 -10.98 -34.65
C ALA A 46 1.71 -10.17 -34.94
N ASP A 47 1.93 -9.10 -34.16
CA ASP A 47 3.19 -8.37 -34.01
C ASP A 47 3.57 -7.26 -35.01
N GLN A 48 2.66 -6.44 -35.47
CA GLN A 48 3.07 -5.13 -35.98
C GLN A 48 2.85 -4.03 -34.94
N THR A 49 3.95 -3.60 -34.31
CA THR A 49 3.99 -2.39 -33.46
C THR A 49 4.33 -1.19 -34.34
N VAL A 50 3.46 -0.18 -34.36
CA VAL A 50 3.70 1.05 -35.12
C VAL A 50 4.05 2.18 -34.14
N PRO A 51 5.13 2.96 -34.38
CA PRO A 51 5.41 4.14 -33.56
C PRO A 51 4.33 5.19 -33.71
N LEU A 52 3.86 5.72 -32.59
CA LEU A 52 2.89 6.83 -32.57
C LEU A 52 3.56 8.15 -32.88
N PRO A 53 3.15 8.88 -33.92
CA PRO A 53 3.59 10.24 -34.11
C PRO A 53 3.09 11.13 -32.98
N LEU A 54 3.91 12.11 -32.59
CA LEU A 54 3.58 13.09 -31.57
C LEU A 54 2.52 14.05 -32.10
N ASN A 55 1.37 14.14 -31.40
CA ASN A 55 0.29 15.09 -31.68
C ASN A 55 -0.46 14.93 -33.02
N GLU A 56 -0.42 13.78 -33.67
CA GLU A 56 -1.22 13.52 -34.85
C GLU A 56 -2.35 12.53 -34.58
N PRO A 57 -3.57 12.78 -35.07
CA PRO A 57 -4.68 11.82 -34.98
C PRO A 57 -4.41 10.61 -35.88
N VAL A 58 -4.57 9.41 -35.34
CA VAL A 58 -4.48 8.17 -36.11
C VAL A 58 -5.89 7.67 -36.39
N ARG A 59 -6.25 7.51 -37.69
CA ARG A 59 -7.54 6.92 -38.10
C ARG A 59 -7.47 5.40 -38.05
N LEU A 60 -8.46 4.80 -37.39
CA LEU A 60 -8.62 3.35 -37.32
C LEU A 60 -9.81 2.89 -38.15
N ALA A 61 -9.66 1.74 -38.82
CA ALA A 61 -10.79 1.11 -39.50
C ALA A 61 -11.81 0.60 -38.45
N PRO A 62 -13.12 0.60 -38.80
CA PRO A 62 -14.21 0.26 -37.85
C PRO A 62 -14.11 -1.15 -37.22
N GLU A 63 -13.34 -2.04 -37.83
CA GLU A 63 -13.19 -3.45 -37.41
C GLU A 63 -11.94 -3.72 -36.55
N GLN A 64 -11.15 -2.69 -36.28
CA GLN A 64 -9.90 -2.83 -35.51
C GLN A 64 -10.12 -2.56 -34.02
N GLY A 65 -10.00 -3.61 -33.20
CA GLY A 65 -9.97 -3.50 -31.76
C GLY A 65 -8.64 -2.93 -31.26
N ILE A 66 -8.66 -1.97 -30.35
CA ILE A 66 -7.45 -1.41 -29.73
C ILE A 66 -7.18 -2.15 -28.43
N TYR A 67 -6.04 -2.82 -28.33
CA TYR A 67 -5.51 -3.35 -27.09
C TYR A 67 -4.37 -2.49 -26.61
N ILE A 68 -4.61 -1.63 -25.61
CA ILE A 68 -3.55 -0.94 -24.89
C ILE A 68 -2.98 -1.90 -23.87
N SER A 69 -1.84 -2.48 -24.19
CA SER A 69 -1.16 -3.41 -23.30
C SER A 69 -0.62 -2.68 -22.05
N ARG A 70 -0.98 -3.15 -20.85
CA ARG A 70 -0.36 -2.73 -19.57
C ARG A 70 1.16 -2.96 -19.50
N ARG A 71 1.76 -3.59 -20.51
CA ARG A 71 3.20 -3.81 -20.64
C ARG A 71 4.02 -2.55 -20.96
N LEU A 72 3.40 -1.48 -21.43
CA LEU A 72 4.11 -0.26 -21.81
C LEU A 72 4.92 0.37 -20.67
N LYS A 73 4.45 0.29 -19.42
CA LYS A 73 5.12 0.87 -18.25
C LYS A 73 6.44 0.21 -17.89
N PHE A 74 6.61 -1.08 -18.19
CA PHE A 74 7.78 -1.88 -17.79
C PHE A 74 8.88 -2.00 -18.87
N ALA A 75 8.55 -1.82 -20.13
CA ALA A 75 9.54 -1.93 -21.22
C ALA A 75 10.51 -0.74 -21.24
N PHE A 76 10.12 0.43 -20.76
CA PHE A 76 10.94 1.66 -20.79
C PHE A 76 12.02 1.69 -19.69
N ALA A 77 11.70 1.23 -18.47
CA ALA A 77 12.69 1.20 -17.38
C ALA A 77 13.83 0.21 -17.62
N ALA A 78 13.63 -0.81 -18.44
CA ALA A 78 14.65 -1.82 -18.73
C ALA A 78 15.68 -1.40 -19.79
N LYS A 79 15.42 -0.37 -20.60
CA LYS A 79 16.29 0.02 -21.73
C LYS A 79 17.31 1.12 -21.39
N GLU A 80 17.12 1.85 -20.29
CA GLU A 80 18.06 2.88 -19.83
C GLU A 80 19.16 2.37 -18.87
N MET A 81 19.05 1.14 -18.40
CA MET A 81 20.13 0.51 -17.62
C MET A 81 21.05 -0.27 -18.58
N ALA A 82 22.18 0.34 -18.95
CA ALA A 82 23.21 -0.32 -19.72
C ALA A 82 23.62 -1.65 -19.08
N GLU A 83 23.67 -2.69 -19.89
CA GLU A 83 24.09 -4.04 -19.47
C GLU A 83 25.50 -4.00 -18.85
N PRO A 84 25.69 -4.59 -17.66
CA PRO A 84 27.03 -4.87 -17.17
C PRO A 84 27.61 -6.06 -17.93
N PRO A 85 28.91 -6.07 -18.25
CA PRO A 85 29.56 -7.14 -19.00
C PRO A 85 29.49 -8.47 -18.23
N PRO A 86 29.45 -9.63 -18.94
CA PRO A 86 29.29 -10.95 -18.33
C PRO A 86 30.52 -11.34 -17.47
N PRO A 87 30.31 -12.05 -16.36
CA PRO A 87 31.40 -12.44 -15.48
C PRO A 87 32.31 -13.48 -16.14
N LYS A 88 33.61 -13.18 -16.22
CA LYS A 88 34.65 -14.13 -16.67
C LYS A 88 34.73 -15.30 -15.69
N ARG A 89 34.55 -16.52 -16.20
CA ARG A 89 34.79 -17.78 -15.48
C ARG A 89 36.25 -17.82 -14.98
N ARG A 90 36.45 -17.93 -13.69
CA ARG A 90 37.73 -18.31 -13.09
C ARG A 90 37.74 -19.81 -12.84
N ARG A 91 38.76 -20.44 -13.41
CA ARG A 91 39.16 -21.82 -13.17
C ARG A 91 39.62 -22.02 -11.73
N THR A 92 39.22 -23.11 -11.15
CA THR A 92 39.70 -23.66 -9.89
C THR A 92 41.12 -24.18 -10.04
N GLU A 93 42.00 -23.74 -9.13
CA GLU A 93 43.19 -24.54 -8.75
C GLU A 93 43.34 -24.50 -7.23
N ALA A 94 43.53 -25.71 -6.70
CA ALA A 94 43.74 -25.99 -5.30
C ALA A 94 45.25 -25.97 -5.00
N ALA A 95 45.65 -25.52 -3.84
CA ALA A 95 46.71 -26.13 -2.99
C ALA A 95 47.03 -25.24 -1.75
N LYS A 96 46.91 -25.86 -0.64
CA LYS A 96 47.89 -26.27 0.38
C LYS A 96 48.29 -25.25 1.45
N ALA A 97 48.13 -25.77 2.65
CA ALA A 97 48.46 -25.37 4.00
C ALA A 97 49.88 -24.80 4.24
N GLY A 98 50.00 -23.99 5.28
CA GLY A 98 51.26 -23.62 5.91
C GLY A 98 51.03 -22.88 7.22
N GLU A 99 51.46 -23.50 8.29
CA GLU A 99 51.40 -23.11 9.71
C GLU A 99 52.34 -21.95 10.06
N GLY A 100 52.02 -21.27 11.16
CA GLY A 100 53.03 -20.89 12.14
C GLY A 100 53.27 -19.42 12.43
N GLY A 101 53.18 -19.03 13.67
CA GLY A 101 53.99 -17.95 14.22
C GLY A 101 53.28 -16.91 15.12
N SER A 102 53.37 -17.18 16.38
CA SER A 102 53.12 -16.29 17.55
C SER A 102 54.05 -15.08 17.60
N GLY A 103 53.57 -13.95 18.13
CA GLY A 103 54.42 -12.85 18.57
C GLY A 103 53.61 -11.77 19.26
N ALA A 104 53.80 -11.69 20.57
CA ALA A 104 53.19 -10.69 21.47
C ALA A 104 54.07 -9.43 21.56
N GLU A 105 53.50 -8.44 22.31
CA GLU A 105 54.13 -7.21 22.86
C GLU A 105 54.11 -5.98 22.00
N GLN A 106 53.80 -4.77 22.42
CA GLN A 106 53.68 -4.04 23.70
C GLN A 106 53.04 -2.66 23.40
N GLU A 107 52.25 -2.13 24.32
CA GLU A 107 51.86 -0.72 24.36
C GLU A 107 53.05 0.20 24.65
N PRO A 108 52.94 1.48 24.29
CA PRO A 108 52.99 2.48 25.35
C PRO A 108 51.93 3.59 25.26
N ALA A 109 51.52 4.00 26.44
CA ALA A 109 50.64 5.11 26.72
C ALA A 109 51.26 6.47 26.35
N GLY A 110 50.39 7.38 25.88
CA GLY A 110 50.68 8.79 25.68
C GLY A 110 49.38 9.58 25.61
N ALA A 111 49.03 10.27 26.69
CA ALA A 111 47.92 11.19 26.78
C ALA A 111 48.15 12.40 25.87
N ASP A 112 47.13 12.77 25.07
CA ASP A 112 47.02 14.14 24.60
C ASP A 112 45.55 14.57 24.56
N THR A 113 45.25 15.63 25.27
CA THR A 113 43.98 16.32 25.41
C THR A 113 43.85 17.34 24.28
N GLY A 114 43.16 16.94 23.18
CA GLY A 114 42.82 17.84 22.08
C GLY A 114 41.40 17.57 21.62
N GLY A 115 40.48 18.54 21.72
CA GLY A 115 39.12 18.45 21.25
C GLY A 115 39.02 18.10 19.75
N PRO A 116 37.92 17.57 19.26
CA PRO A 116 37.80 17.08 17.88
C PRO A 116 37.91 18.21 16.87
N SER A 117 39.03 18.31 16.18
CA SER A 117 39.18 19.18 15.00
C SER A 117 38.29 18.65 13.88
N VAL A 118 37.25 19.40 13.54
CA VAL A 118 36.35 19.08 12.43
C VAL A 118 37.12 19.27 11.13
N ARG A 119 37.50 18.21 10.46
CA ARG A 119 38.16 18.25 9.15
C ARG A 119 37.16 18.75 8.10
N PRO A 120 37.60 19.62 7.18
CA PRO A 120 36.75 20.08 6.08
C PRO A 120 36.37 18.92 5.15
N PRO A 121 35.20 18.97 4.52
CA PRO A 121 34.81 17.94 3.55
C PRO A 121 35.76 17.90 2.35
N CYS A 122 35.99 16.70 1.81
CA CYS A 122 36.86 16.51 0.66
C CYS A 122 36.32 17.29 -0.56
N PRO A 123 37.12 18.11 -1.25
CA PRO A 123 36.68 18.86 -2.45
C PRO A 123 36.15 17.98 -3.58
N SER A 124 36.59 16.73 -3.67
CA SER A 124 36.09 15.74 -4.64
C SER A 124 34.87 14.98 -4.17
N GLY A 125 34.33 15.30 -3.00
CA GLY A 125 33.11 14.69 -2.43
C GLY A 125 33.13 13.15 -2.44
N SER A 126 32.02 12.55 -2.84
CA SER A 126 31.86 11.08 -2.95
C SER A 126 32.68 10.43 -4.09
N LEU A 127 33.20 11.23 -5.01
CA LEU A 127 34.01 10.75 -6.15
C LEU A 127 35.51 10.65 -5.82
N CYS A 128 35.93 10.96 -4.60
CA CYS A 128 37.33 10.92 -4.21
C CYS A 128 37.86 9.47 -4.18
N SER A 129 38.81 9.19 -5.07
CA SER A 129 39.52 7.91 -5.14
C SER A 129 40.86 7.88 -4.38
N LYS A 130 41.30 9.01 -3.82
CA LYS A 130 42.58 9.14 -3.11
C LYS A 130 42.53 8.40 -1.76
N ARG A 131 43.48 7.48 -1.56
CA ARG A 131 43.61 6.66 -0.33
C ARG A 131 44.91 6.89 0.42
N ASP A 132 45.68 7.90 0.07
CA ASP A 132 46.94 8.25 0.78
C ASP A 132 46.62 8.84 2.16
N ALA A 133 47.48 8.54 3.11
CA ALA A 133 47.28 8.90 4.51
C ALA A 133 47.24 10.44 4.74
N ALA A 134 48.00 11.21 3.93
CA ALA A 134 48.04 12.66 4.04
C ALA A 134 46.71 13.29 3.61
N HIS A 135 46.13 12.84 2.48
CA HIS A 135 44.81 13.29 2.04
C HIS A 135 43.69 12.91 3.00
N LEU A 136 43.74 11.70 3.56
CA LEU A 136 42.78 11.24 4.54
C LEU A 136 42.90 11.94 5.91
N ALA A 137 44.09 12.40 6.25
CA ALA A 137 44.31 13.22 7.44
C ALA A 137 43.77 14.64 7.29
N GLN A 138 43.78 15.20 6.07
CA GLN A 138 43.39 16.58 5.76
C GLN A 138 41.89 16.75 5.56
N TYR A 139 41.18 15.74 4.97
CA TYR A 139 39.78 15.87 4.58
C TYR A 139 38.87 14.80 5.20
N ALA A 140 37.62 15.19 5.48
CA ALA A 140 36.58 14.25 5.90
C ALA A 140 35.95 13.60 4.65
N HIS A 141 35.86 12.27 4.64
CA HIS A 141 35.22 11.48 3.57
C HIS A 141 34.04 10.72 4.14
N ALA A 142 32.85 11.01 3.67
CA ALA A 142 31.62 10.37 4.14
C ALA A 142 31.63 8.83 4.03
N HIS A 143 32.36 8.29 3.02
CA HIS A 143 32.44 6.85 2.78
C HIS A 143 33.48 6.08 3.64
N GLN A 144 34.29 6.78 4.46
CA GLN A 144 35.34 6.12 5.25
C GLN A 144 35.01 5.88 6.73
N ARG A 145 33.88 6.42 7.21
CA ARG A 145 33.48 6.27 8.62
C ARG A 145 32.91 4.90 9.00
N THR A 146 32.82 3.92 8.10
CA THR A 146 32.11 2.67 8.35
C THR A 146 32.95 1.50 8.81
N GLN A 147 34.26 1.67 9.08
CA GLN A 147 35.08 0.59 9.66
C GLN A 147 35.34 0.87 11.15
N GLY A 148 34.59 0.18 12.03
CA GLY A 148 35.01 -0.02 13.41
C GLY A 148 34.38 0.88 14.49
N THR A 149 33.42 1.77 14.19
CA THR A 149 32.74 2.50 15.26
C THR A 149 31.52 1.71 15.79
N ASN A 150 31.41 1.64 17.10
CA ASN A 150 30.24 1.10 17.79
C ASN A 150 29.06 2.07 17.58
N VAL A 151 28.42 2.00 16.41
CA VAL A 151 27.33 2.90 16.00
C VAL A 151 26.17 2.71 16.97
N ARG A 152 25.84 3.76 17.74
CA ARG A 152 24.70 3.75 18.64
C ARG A 152 23.41 3.89 17.83
N LEU A 153 22.69 2.79 17.66
CA LEU A 153 21.40 2.74 17.00
C LEU A 153 20.28 2.89 18.03
N VAL A 154 19.53 3.98 17.96
CA VAL A 154 18.45 4.32 18.91
C VAL A 154 17.12 4.27 18.18
N TRP A 155 16.14 3.60 18.77
CA TRP A 155 14.76 3.62 18.34
C TRP A 155 14.04 4.86 18.85
N HIS A 156 13.18 5.41 18.02
CA HIS A 156 12.25 6.48 18.34
C HIS A 156 10.83 6.02 18.03
N GLU A 157 9.87 6.46 18.83
CA GLU A 157 8.43 6.28 18.59
C GLU A 157 7.80 7.67 18.44
N PRO A 158 7.86 8.28 17.23
CA PRO A 158 7.34 9.63 17.01
C PRO A 158 5.82 9.72 17.12
N GLU A 159 5.12 8.64 16.83
CA GLU A 159 3.68 8.49 16.99
C GLU A 159 3.36 7.07 17.51
N PRO A 160 2.22 6.87 18.18
CA PRO A 160 1.85 5.57 18.72
C PRO A 160 1.93 4.47 17.66
N SER A 161 2.69 3.40 17.98
CA SER A 161 2.94 2.25 17.09
C SER A 161 3.72 2.51 15.79
N LEU A 162 4.28 3.70 15.62
CA LEU A 162 5.27 4.00 14.59
C LEU A 162 6.66 3.99 15.19
N HIS A 163 7.47 2.98 14.88
CA HIS A 163 8.83 2.87 15.41
C HIS A 163 9.84 3.15 14.31
N VAL A 164 10.82 4.00 14.62
CA VAL A 164 11.82 4.47 13.65
C VAL A 164 13.23 4.24 14.17
N LEU A 165 14.08 3.58 13.38
CA LEU A 165 15.49 3.38 13.62
C LEU A 165 16.28 4.03 12.48
N ALA A 166 16.90 5.16 12.73
CA ALA A 166 17.78 5.81 11.75
C ALA A 166 19.24 5.49 12.05
N HIS A 167 20.00 5.10 11.02
CA HIS A 167 21.45 5.09 11.11
C HIS A 167 21.94 6.53 11.32
N PRO A 168 22.95 6.82 12.16
CA PRO A 168 23.43 8.19 12.40
C PRO A 168 23.81 8.94 11.13
N ASP A 169 24.32 8.24 10.13
CA ASP A 169 24.69 8.84 8.83
C ASP A 169 23.50 8.93 7.84
N PHE A 170 22.28 8.59 8.27
CA PHE A 170 21.07 8.81 7.47
C PHE A 170 20.53 10.22 7.74
N HIS A 171 21.03 11.18 7.00
CA HIS A 171 20.69 12.60 7.18
C HIS A 171 19.47 13.02 6.34
N VAL A 172 18.90 14.17 6.70
CA VAL A 172 17.86 14.83 5.89
C VAL A 172 18.42 15.15 4.50
N CYS A 173 17.64 14.91 3.47
CA CYS A 173 17.97 15.23 2.09
C CYS A 173 17.09 16.40 1.62
N GLN A 174 17.72 17.42 1.07
CA GLN A 174 17.04 18.65 0.63
C GLN A 174 16.67 18.61 -0.86
N ASP A 175 16.99 17.54 -1.57
CA ASP A 175 16.72 17.39 -2.99
C ASP A 175 15.20 17.30 -3.25
N GLU A 176 14.74 17.92 -4.33
CA GLU A 176 13.35 17.90 -4.76
C GLU A 176 12.92 16.54 -5.40
N ALA A 177 13.88 15.79 -5.94
CA ALA A 177 13.69 14.48 -6.55
C ALA A 177 14.81 13.51 -6.10
N PRO A 178 14.91 13.17 -4.80
CA PRO A 178 15.96 12.31 -4.28
C PRO A 178 15.84 10.88 -4.81
N ASN A 179 16.99 10.23 -5.00
CA ASN A 179 17.06 8.81 -5.28
C ASN A 179 16.76 8.02 -3.99
N VAL A 180 15.63 7.31 -3.93
CA VAL A 180 15.24 6.50 -2.78
C VAL A 180 14.99 5.06 -3.21
N ALA A 181 15.74 4.12 -2.63
CA ALA A 181 15.49 2.71 -2.77
C ALA A 181 14.88 2.18 -1.47
N SER A 182 13.60 1.81 -1.53
CA SER A 182 12.86 1.34 -0.37
C SER A 182 12.46 -0.13 -0.50
N PHE A 183 12.43 -0.82 0.64
CA PHE A 183 12.28 -2.26 0.70
C PHE A 183 11.31 -2.67 1.81
N ASP A 184 10.51 -3.70 1.57
CA ASP A 184 9.95 -4.49 2.66
C ASP A 184 11.04 -5.34 3.31
N PHE A 185 10.77 -5.89 4.49
CA PHE A 185 11.75 -6.70 5.22
C PHE A 185 11.48 -8.21 5.12
N ASP A 186 10.34 -8.68 5.62
CA ASP A 186 10.05 -10.11 5.74
C ASP A 186 9.61 -10.70 4.39
N GLY A 187 10.36 -11.65 3.83
CA GLY A 187 10.12 -12.17 2.47
C GLY A 187 10.75 -11.35 1.35
N THR A 188 11.40 -10.23 1.68
CA THR A 188 12.07 -9.33 0.73
C THR A 188 13.56 -9.23 1.01
N LEU A 189 13.95 -8.67 2.15
CA LEU A 189 15.35 -8.60 2.58
C LEU A 189 15.77 -9.80 3.43
N ALA A 190 14.83 -10.36 4.21
CA ALA A 190 15.15 -11.43 5.16
C ALA A 190 14.09 -12.54 5.20
N LEU A 191 14.57 -13.73 5.55
CA LEU A 191 13.80 -14.93 5.89
C LEU A 191 14.17 -15.39 7.29
N THR A 192 13.34 -16.23 7.90
CA THR A 192 13.69 -16.93 9.14
C THR A 192 14.79 -17.97 8.86
N LYS A 193 15.77 -18.11 9.77
CA LYS A 193 16.78 -19.20 9.68
C LYS A 193 16.14 -20.56 9.93
N SER A 194 15.20 -20.60 10.87
CA SER A 194 14.45 -21.81 11.26
C SER A 194 13.54 -22.35 10.16
N GLY A 195 13.25 -21.57 9.11
CA GLY A 195 12.26 -21.90 8.09
C GLY A 195 10.79 -21.83 8.59
N ARG A 196 10.56 -21.44 9.84
CA ARG A 196 9.20 -21.24 10.38
C ARG A 196 8.60 -19.96 9.82
N LYS A 197 7.28 -19.91 9.77
CA LYS A 197 6.56 -18.71 9.32
C LYS A 197 6.84 -17.48 10.20
N TRP A 198 7.05 -17.70 11.50
CA TRP A 198 7.33 -16.65 12.47
C TRP A 198 8.68 -16.91 13.13
N PRO A 199 9.50 -15.88 13.37
CA PRO A 199 10.78 -16.04 14.02
C PRO A 199 10.63 -16.57 15.45
N VAL A 200 11.57 -17.42 15.87
CA VAL A 200 11.62 -17.99 17.22
C VAL A 200 12.16 -16.95 18.20
N ASP A 201 13.18 -16.20 17.78
CA ASP A 201 13.86 -15.17 18.58
C ASP A 201 14.34 -14.01 17.69
N CYS A 202 15.09 -13.07 18.28
CA CYS A 202 15.63 -11.90 17.58
C CYS A 202 16.77 -12.23 16.60
N ASP A 203 17.37 -13.39 16.67
CA ASP A 203 18.47 -13.84 15.82
C ASP A 203 18.03 -14.86 14.75
N ASP A 204 16.76 -15.27 14.79
CA ASP A 204 16.15 -16.17 13.78
C ASP A 204 15.85 -15.45 12.47
N TRP A 205 16.90 -14.89 11.86
CA TRP A 205 16.82 -14.29 10.54
C TRP A 205 18.10 -14.47 9.73
N LYS A 206 17.96 -14.49 8.42
CA LYS A 206 19.05 -14.45 7.44
C LYS A 206 18.64 -13.63 6.26
N PHE A 207 19.57 -13.03 5.54
CA PHE A 207 19.24 -12.40 4.26
C PHE A 207 18.61 -13.40 3.31
N MET A 208 17.54 -12.98 2.62
CA MET A 208 16.84 -13.80 1.64
C MET A 208 17.80 -14.25 0.54
N TYR A 209 18.65 -13.33 0.07
CA TYR A 209 19.70 -13.57 -0.91
C TYR A 209 21.04 -13.09 -0.37
N SER A 210 22.10 -13.85 -0.62
CA SER A 210 23.46 -13.51 -0.15
C SER A 210 23.99 -12.19 -0.74
N MET A 211 23.47 -11.78 -1.90
CA MET A 211 23.87 -10.53 -2.57
C MET A 211 23.25 -9.27 -1.96
N ILE A 212 22.25 -9.36 -1.10
CA ILE A 212 21.51 -8.18 -0.59
C ILE A 212 22.46 -7.13 0.00
N PRO A 213 23.39 -7.45 0.93
CA PRO A 213 24.27 -6.42 1.49
C PRO A 213 25.14 -5.72 0.43
N SER A 214 25.62 -6.44 -0.57
CA SER A 214 26.43 -5.85 -1.64
C SER A 214 25.62 -4.99 -2.59
N VAL A 215 24.37 -5.38 -2.89
CA VAL A 215 23.45 -4.58 -3.71
C VAL A 215 23.08 -3.27 -3.00
N LEU A 216 22.74 -3.32 -1.70
CA LEU A 216 22.39 -2.11 -0.95
C LEU A 216 23.59 -1.16 -0.81
N ARG A 217 24.80 -1.68 -0.62
CA ARG A 217 26.00 -0.84 -0.63
C ARG A 217 26.20 -0.16 -1.97
N LYS A 218 26.08 -0.90 -3.07
CA LYS A 218 26.19 -0.31 -4.41
C LYS A 218 25.14 0.77 -4.69
N LEU A 219 23.90 0.55 -4.24
CA LEU A 219 22.85 1.59 -4.32
C LEU A 219 23.24 2.85 -3.53
N HIS A 220 23.74 2.67 -2.31
CA HIS A 220 24.20 3.80 -1.50
C HIS A 220 25.36 4.55 -2.15
N GLU A 221 26.33 3.82 -2.74
CA GLU A 221 27.44 4.39 -3.51
C GLU A 221 26.97 5.15 -4.75
N GLN A 222 25.83 4.76 -5.32
CA GLN A 222 25.14 5.44 -6.43
C GLN A 222 24.27 6.63 -5.98
N GLY A 223 24.27 6.98 -4.69
CA GLY A 223 23.54 8.11 -4.14
C GLY A 223 22.11 7.78 -3.69
N PHE A 224 21.69 6.50 -3.71
CA PHE A 224 20.37 6.14 -3.21
C PHE A 224 20.31 6.18 -1.68
N ARG A 225 19.22 6.72 -1.15
CA ARG A 225 18.82 6.61 0.25
C ARG A 225 18.11 5.28 0.46
N ILE A 226 18.58 4.48 1.42
CA ILE A 226 18.03 3.14 1.67
C ILE A 226 17.00 3.21 2.80
N VAL A 227 15.75 2.85 2.52
CA VAL A 227 14.66 2.87 3.51
C VAL A 227 14.01 1.48 3.59
N VAL A 228 13.72 1.02 4.79
CA VAL A 228 12.98 -0.23 5.04
C VAL A 228 11.64 0.09 5.67
N PHE A 229 10.55 -0.29 5.01
CA PHE A 229 9.18 -0.17 5.52
C PHE A 229 8.62 -1.55 5.86
N THR A 230 8.37 -1.81 7.14
CA THR A 230 7.94 -3.14 7.58
C THR A 230 6.66 -3.12 8.42
N ASN A 231 5.76 -4.06 8.15
CA ASN A 231 4.53 -4.29 8.92
C ASN A 231 4.78 -5.34 10.01
N GLN A 232 4.83 -4.93 11.26
CA GLN A 232 5.11 -5.80 12.41
C GLN A 232 3.95 -5.80 13.43
N GLY A 233 2.76 -6.25 13.01
CA GLY A 233 1.55 -6.22 13.84
C GLY A 233 1.60 -7.01 15.15
N SER A 234 2.71 -7.68 15.45
CA SER A 234 2.96 -8.28 16.76
C SER A 234 3.68 -7.34 17.72
N ALA A 235 4.18 -6.20 17.27
CA ALA A 235 4.94 -5.25 18.10
C ALA A 235 4.10 -4.67 19.24
N SER A 236 2.78 -4.48 19.01
CA SER A 236 1.83 -4.02 20.04
C SER A 236 1.55 -5.03 21.14
N LYS A 237 1.99 -6.30 21.00
CA LYS A 237 1.84 -7.32 22.03
C LYS A 237 2.93 -7.21 23.07
N GLU A 238 2.57 -7.40 24.33
CA GLU A 238 3.50 -7.38 25.44
C GLU A 238 4.72 -8.27 25.21
N GLY A 239 5.91 -7.77 25.51
CA GLY A 239 7.18 -8.48 25.39
C GLY A 239 7.67 -8.72 23.96
N ARG A 240 7.00 -8.21 22.91
CA ARG A 240 7.39 -8.44 21.51
C ARG A 240 8.22 -7.31 20.89
N LEU A 241 8.14 -6.12 21.42
CA LEU A 241 8.80 -4.94 20.84
C LEU A 241 10.33 -5.01 20.98
N ASP A 242 10.87 -5.31 22.16
CA ASP A 242 12.31 -5.32 22.41
C ASP A 242 13.06 -6.36 21.56
N PRO A 243 12.58 -7.62 21.40
CA PRO A 243 13.17 -8.56 20.46
C PRO A 243 13.17 -8.05 19.01
N LEU A 244 12.10 -7.37 18.56
CA LEU A 244 12.05 -6.76 17.24
C LEU A 244 13.07 -5.62 17.09
N HIS A 245 13.16 -4.74 18.08
CA HIS A 245 14.14 -3.66 18.12
C HIS A 245 15.57 -4.20 18.04
N THR A 246 15.86 -5.26 18.77
CA THR A 246 17.18 -5.94 18.76
C THR A 246 17.45 -6.57 17.38
N LYS A 247 16.48 -7.29 16.80
CA LYS A 247 16.58 -7.86 15.45
C LYS A 247 17.00 -6.80 14.43
N PHE A 248 16.28 -5.69 14.37
CA PHE A 248 16.58 -4.65 13.37
C PHE A 248 17.90 -3.92 13.62
N ARG A 249 18.30 -3.70 14.88
CA ARG A 249 19.67 -3.20 15.18
C ARG A 249 20.73 -4.15 14.60
N ASN A 250 20.57 -5.46 14.78
CA ASN A 250 21.48 -6.47 14.25
C ASN A 250 21.50 -6.49 12.72
N VAL A 251 20.33 -6.32 12.07
CA VAL A 251 20.20 -6.20 10.60
C VAL A 251 20.96 -4.98 10.11
N VAL A 252 20.72 -3.79 10.66
CA VAL A 252 21.35 -2.54 10.23
C VAL A 252 22.87 -2.62 10.39
N LYS A 253 23.37 -3.15 11.53
CA LYS A 253 24.82 -3.38 11.73
C LYS A 253 25.41 -4.30 10.65
N LYS A 254 24.67 -5.35 10.25
CA LYS A 254 25.16 -6.32 9.25
C LYS A 254 25.09 -5.82 7.81
N LEU A 255 24.19 -4.87 7.50
CA LEU A 255 24.10 -4.24 6.18
C LEU A 255 25.28 -3.32 5.88
N GLN A 256 25.84 -2.66 6.91
CA GLN A 256 26.99 -1.75 6.81
C GLN A 256 26.76 -0.59 5.82
N VAL A 257 25.54 -0.09 5.75
CA VAL A 257 25.15 1.10 4.97
C VAL A 257 24.20 1.95 5.82
N PRO A 258 24.15 3.28 5.62
CA PRO A 258 23.14 4.11 6.24
C PRO A 258 21.73 3.69 5.80
N VAL A 259 20.93 3.19 6.75
CA VAL A 259 19.57 2.70 6.52
C VAL A 259 18.62 3.37 7.50
N LEU A 260 17.45 3.73 7.01
CA LEU A 260 16.29 4.12 7.81
C LEU A 260 15.32 2.95 7.87
N VAL A 261 15.00 2.46 9.07
CA VAL A 261 13.96 1.44 9.27
C VAL A 261 12.74 2.09 9.88
N VAL A 262 11.59 1.89 9.24
CA VAL A 262 10.28 2.39 9.66
C VAL A 262 9.33 1.21 9.83
N LEU A 263 8.84 1.03 11.04
CA LEU A 263 8.08 -0.13 11.46
C LEU A 263 6.68 0.29 11.90
N ALA A 264 5.66 -0.29 11.26
CA ALA A 264 4.26 -0.18 11.69
C ALA A 264 3.94 -1.31 12.67
N GLY A 265 3.76 -0.97 13.95
CA GLY A 265 3.52 -1.93 15.04
C GLY A 265 2.08 -2.36 15.20
N ASP A 266 1.12 -1.72 14.53
CA ASP A 266 -0.30 -1.98 14.68
C ASP A 266 -1.05 -1.92 13.34
N TYR A 267 -2.38 -2.12 13.39
CA TYR A 267 -3.31 -2.08 12.24
C TYR A 267 -3.95 -0.69 12.08
N ASN A 268 -3.13 0.33 11.90
CA ASN A 268 -3.54 1.73 11.76
C ASN A 268 -3.07 2.37 10.44
N ARG A 269 -3.06 3.72 10.35
CA ARG A 269 -2.65 4.49 9.17
C ARG A 269 -1.22 4.25 8.71
N PHE A 270 -0.33 3.74 9.59
CA PHE A 270 1.05 3.45 9.24
C PHE A 270 1.23 2.11 8.54
N ARG A 271 0.28 1.17 8.74
CA ARG A 271 0.40 -0.18 8.18
C ARG A 271 0.18 -0.16 6.66
N LYS A 272 1.15 -0.66 5.88
CA LYS A 272 0.99 -0.89 4.44
C LYS A 272 -0.28 -1.69 4.15
N PRO A 273 -1.11 -1.30 3.17
CA PRO A 273 -0.84 -0.37 2.07
C PRO A 273 -1.10 1.12 2.36
N CYS A 274 -1.46 1.52 3.59
CA CYS A 274 -1.59 2.94 3.94
C CYS A 274 -0.24 3.65 3.89
N THR A 275 -0.23 4.93 3.54
CA THR A 275 0.96 5.72 3.23
C THR A 275 1.62 6.38 4.44
N GLY A 276 1.03 6.29 5.63
CA GLY A 276 1.49 7.02 6.82
C GLY A 276 2.98 6.86 7.18
N MET A 277 3.59 5.67 6.94
CA MET A 277 5.03 5.51 7.10
C MET A 277 5.83 6.34 6.08
N TRP A 278 5.36 6.40 4.83
CA TRP A 278 5.98 7.21 3.78
C TRP A 278 5.81 8.71 4.06
N GLU A 279 4.62 9.15 4.44
CA GLU A 279 4.32 10.54 4.80
C GLU A 279 5.24 11.04 5.92
N TYR A 280 5.43 10.24 6.97
CA TYR A 280 6.39 10.55 8.03
C TYR A 280 7.82 10.68 7.49
N VAL A 281 8.27 9.73 6.66
CA VAL A 281 9.62 9.75 6.07
C VAL A 281 9.79 10.95 5.14
N GLN A 282 8.82 11.26 4.32
CA GLN A 282 8.81 12.42 3.44
C GLN A 282 8.95 13.71 4.24
N GLN A 283 8.07 13.91 5.22
CA GLN A 283 8.09 15.12 6.05
C GLN A 283 9.41 15.30 6.83
N LYS A 284 9.94 14.21 7.38
CA LYS A 284 11.09 14.25 8.28
C LYS A 284 12.43 14.24 7.56
N TYR A 285 12.57 13.48 6.46
CA TYR A 285 13.85 13.21 5.82
C TYR A 285 13.95 13.73 4.38
N PHE A 286 12.82 14.06 3.74
CA PHE A 286 12.73 14.57 2.38
C PHE A 286 11.78 15.77 2.29
N PRO A 287 11.98 16.84 3.09
CA PRO A 287 11.00 17.93 3.23
C PRO A 287 10.74 18.70 1.93
N ASN A 288 11.67 18.67 1.01
CA ASN A 288 11.57 19.38 -0.28
C ASN A 288 11.12 18.47 -1.44
N LEU A 289 10.73 17.21 -1.15
CA LEU A 289 10.33 16.25 -2.18
C LEU A 289 9.14 16.77 -3.01
N LYS A 290 9.35 16.94 -4.32
CA LYS A 290 8.32 17.31 -5.30
C LYS A 290 7.99 16.19 -6.27
N SER A 291 8.89 15.22 -6.48
CA SER A 291 8.71 14.10 -7.39
C SER A 291 9.17 12.78 -6.77
N VAL A 292 8.40 11.72 -7.03
CA VAL A 292 8.70 10.32 -6.63
C VAL A 292 9.21 9.45 -7.79
N GLU A 293 9.55 10.07 -8.93
CA GLU A 293 10.01 9.31 -10.11
C GLU A 293 11.33 8.56 -9.89
N ASN A 294 12.18 9.04 -8.99
CA ASN A 294 13.43 8.37 -8.58
C ASN A 294 13.24 7.51 -7.31
N VAL A 295 12.00 7.27 -6.89
CA VAL A 295 11.68 6.41 -5.76
C VAL A 295 11.29 5.03 -6.28
N LEU A 296 11.88 3.99 -5.72
CA LEU A 296 11.49 2.61 -5.98
C LEU A 296 11.14 1.87 -4.68
N TYR A 297 10.24 0.92 -4.78
CA TYR A 297 9.85 0.05 -3.69
C TYR A 297 9.92 -1.42 -4.10
N VAL A 298 10.58 -2.25 -3.27
CA VAL A 298 10.72 -3.69 -3.47
C VAL A 298 9.98 -4.43 -2.36
N GLY A 299 9.06 -5.35 -2.72
CA GLY A 299 8.30 -6.11 -1.74
C GLY A 299 7.71 -7.42 -2.27
N ASP A 300 7.54 -8.41 -1.38
CA ASP A 300 7.03 -9.74 -1.72
C ASP A 300 5.50 -9.83 -1.72
N ALA A 301 4.81 -8.96 -0.96
CA ALA A 301 3.36 -8.88 -0.94
C ALA A 301 2.81 -8.19 -2.22
N ALA A 302 2.99 -8.86 -3.35
CA ALA A 302 2.80 -8.33 -4.70
C ALA A 302 1.48 -8.74 -5.38
N GLY A 303 0.68 -9.63 -4.75
CA GLY A 303 -0.61 -10.09 -5.29
C GLY A 303 -0.47 -11.10 -6.43
N ARG A 304 0.63 -11.85 -6.50
CA ARG A 304 0.86 -12.87 -7.56
C ARG A 304 -0.05 -14.07 -7.36
N PRO A 305 -0.66 -14.62 -8.42
CA PRO A 305 -1.48 -15.84 -8.37
C PRO A 305 -0.61 -17.08 -8.14
N PRO A 306 -1.19 -18.27 -7.84
CA PRO A 306 -0.41 -19.50 -7.80
C PRO A 306 0.32 -19.76 -9.12
N GLY A 307 1.48 -20.37 -9.06
CA GLY A 307 2.29 -20.70 -10.25
C GLY A 307 3.21 -19.59 -10.74
N TRP A 308 3.38 -18.50 -9.98
CA TRP A 308 4.38 -17.47 -10.31
C TRP A 308 5.82 -18.00 -10.17
N ASP A 309 6.73 -17.43 -10.92
CA ASP A 309 8.14 -17.81 -10.89
C ASP A 309 8.78 -17.28 -9.59
N GLY A 310 9.12 -18.20 -8.70
CA GLY A 310 9.88 -17.91 -7.48
C GLY A 310 11.36 -17.72 -7.78
N SER A 311 12.19 -17.82 -6.72
CA SER A 311 13.65 -17.77 -6.90
C SER A 311 14.10 -18.80 -7.93
N VAL A 312 14.84 -18.32 -8.91
CA VAL A 312 15.47 -19.03 -10.04
C VAL A 312 14.90 -20.43 -10.34
N GLY A 313 13.95 -20.50 -11.25
CA GLY A 313 13.49 -21.77 -11.86
C GLY A 313 12.48 -22.59 -11.05
N LYS A 314 11.99 -22.10 -9.91
CA LYS A 314 10.93 -22.76 -9.13
C LYS A 314 9.63 -22.01 -9.21
N LYS A 315 8.58 -22.66 -9.74
CA LYS A 315 7.23 -22.13 -9.67
C LYS A 315 6.67 -22.25 -8.26
N MET A 316 6.16 -21.15 -7.72
CA MET A 316 5.54 -21.13 -6.40
C MET A 316 4.13 -21.69 -6.46
N LYS A 317 3.88 -22.75 -5.67
CA LYS A 317 2.56 -23.43 -5.63
C LYS A 317 1.45 -22.57 -5.05
N LYS A 318 1.77 -21.60 -4.18
CA LYS A 318 0.79 -20.75 -3.48
C LYS A 318 0.83 -19.34 -4.04
N LYS A 319 -0.33 -18.68 -4.03
CA LYS A 319 -0.41 -17.23 -4.27
C LYS A 319 0.30 -16.46 -3.17
N ASP A 320 0.66 -15.21 -3.46
CA ASP A 320 1.16 -14.29 -2.45
C ASP A 320 0.16 -14.13 -1.29
N PHE A 321 0.71 -13.93 -0.11
CA PHE A 321 -0.07 -13.71 1.10
C PHE A 321 -1.01 -12.51 0.98
N SER A 322 -0.54 -11.44 0.36
CA SER A 322 -1.30 -10.21 0.13
C SER A 322 -0.75 -9.43 -1.08
N CYS A 323 -1.32 -8.26 -1.33
CA CYS A 323 -0.82 -7.28 -2.31
C CYS A 323 -0.47 -5.94 -1.64
N SER A 324 -0.18 -5.95 -0.34
CA SER A 324 0.00 -4.71 0.44
C SER A 324 1.21 -3.90 0.01
N ASP A 325 2.30 -4.53 -0.41
CA ASP A 325 3.50 -3.82 -0.87
C ASP A 325 3.29 -3.16 -2.22
N ARG A 326 2.69 -3.88 -3.16
CA ARG A 326 2.35 -3.30 -4.47
C ARG A 326 1.37 -2.14 -4.33
N LYS A 327 0.34 -2.29 -3.48
CA LYS A 327 -0.61 -1.21 -3.20
C LYS A 327 0.05 -0.02 -2.49
N PHE A 328 1.00 -0.26 -1.59
CA PHE A 328 1.76 0.80 -0.95
C PHE A 328 2.55 1.62 -1.97
N ALA A 329 3.28 0.96 -2.87
CA ALA A 329 3.98 1.65 -3.95
C ALA A 329 3.05 2.41 -4.90
N LEU A 330 1.87 1.82 -5.23
CA LEU A 330 0.85 2.49 -6.04
C LEU A 330 0.31 3.74 -5.35
N ASN A 331 0.02 3.66 -4.04
CA ASN A 331 -0.50 4.79 -3.27
C ASN A 331 0.53 5.92 -3.13
N ILE A 332 1.83 5.60 -3.09
CA ILE A 332 2.92 6.58 -3.12
C ILE A 332 3.11 7.16 -4.53
N GLY A 333 2.79 6.39 -5.57
CA GLY A 333 3.04 6.73 -6.97
C GLY A 333 4.44 6.38 -7.45
N CYS A 334 5.17 5.49 -6.75
CA CYS A 334 6.54 5.10 -7.07
C CYS A 334 6.63 3.76 -7.84
N ALA A 335 7.82 3.47 -8.40
CA ALA A 335 8.09 2.21 -9.08
C ALA A 335 8.04 1.03 -8.10
N PHE A 336 7.44 -0.10 -8.52
CA PHE A 336 7.35 -1.32 -7.72
C PHE A 336 8.05 -2.51 -8.40
N TYR A 337 8.77 -3.28 -7.60
CA TYR A 337 9.40 -4.54 -8.01
C TYR A 337 9.16 -5.62 -6.97
N THR A 338 9.02 -6.87 -7.40
CA THR A 338 9.17 -8.02 -6.51
C THR A 338 10.66 -8.29 -6.23
N PRO A 339 11.00 -9.01 -5.15
CA PRO A 339 12.40 -9.39 -4.89
C PRO A 339 13.06 -10.10 -6.06
N GLU A 340 12.33 -10.96 -6.76
CA GLU A 340 12.83 -11.71 -7.92
C GLU A 340 13.07 -10.79 -9.12
N GLU A 341 12.16 -9.85 -9.38
CA GLU A 341 12.33 -8.85 -10.44
C GLU A 341 13.52 -7.94 -10.16
N TYR A 342 13.69 -7.53 -8.89
CA TYR A 342 14.74 -6.59 -8.52
C TYR A 342 16.13 -7.26 -8.47
N PHE A 343 16.27 -8.32 -7.68
CA PHE A 343 17.57 -8.94 -7.42
C PHE A 343 18.02 -9.91 -8.53
N TYR A 344 17.10 -10.61 -9.17
CA TYR A 344 17.41 -11.61 -10.22
C TYR A 344 17.00 -11.21 -11.63
N LYS A 345 16.45 -10.00 -11.79
CA LYS A 345 15.96 -9.51 -13.09
C LYS A 345 14.95 -10.47 -13.73
N ALA A 346 14.14 -11.11 -12.90
CA ALA A 346 13.05 -11.95 -13.36
C ALA A 346 12.02 -11.14 -14.17
N LYS A 347 11.36 -11.80 -15.11
CA LYS A 347 10.30 -11.18 -15.89
C LYS A 347 9.11 -10.83 -14.99
N PRO A 348 8.46 -9.68 -15.20
CA PRO A 348 7.26 -9.31 -14.46
C PRO A 348 6.17 -10.38 -14.58
N GLY A 349 5.64 -10.80 -13.44
CA GLY A 349 4.58 -11.78 -13.36
C GLY A 349 3.18 -11.17 -13.39
N ARG A 350 2.15 -12.00 -13.61
CA ARG A 350 0.74 -11.59 -13.40
C ARG A 350 0.49 -11.29 -11.94
N PHE A 351 -0.41 -10.34 -11.66
CA PHE A 351 -0.82 -10.02 -10.29
C PHE A 351 -2.29 -9.59 -10.24
N SER A 352 -2.84 -9.56 -9.04
CA SER A 352 -4.17 -9.02 -8.74
C SER A 352 -4.06 -8.08 -7.54
N LEU A 353 -4.71 -6.93 -7.62
CA LEU A 353 -4.83 -5.99 -6.49
C LEU A 353 -5.87 -6.44 -5.44
N GLY A 354 -6.41 -7.65 -5.59
CA GLY A 354 -7.46 -8.19 -4.73
C GLY A 354 -8.86 -7.84 -5.22
N ASN A 355 -9.84 -7.97 -4.34
CA ASN A 355 -11.26 -7.91 -4.70
C ASN A 355 -11.83 -6.49 -4.79
N PHE A 356 -11.03 -5.46 -4.54
CA PHE A 356 -11.47 -4.06 -4.60
C PHE A 356 -10.33 -3.14 -5.08
N CYS A 357 -10.64 -2.33 -6.08
CA CYS A 357 -9.78 -1.27 -6.61
C CYS A 357 -10.59 0.02 -6.58
N PRO A 358 -10.20 1.05 -5.79
CA PRO A 358 -10.91 2.32 -5.71
C PRO A 358 -11.06 2.99 -7.08
N ASP A 359 -10.01 3.05 -7.89
CA ASP A 359 -10.03 3.69 -9.20
C ASP A 359 -11.08 3.06 -10.11
N GLN A 360 -11.11 1.71 -10.19
CA GLN A 360 -12.12 0.99 -10.97
C GLN A 360 -13.54 1.22 -10.44
N TYR A 361 -13.68 1.37 -9.12
CA TYR A 361 -14.97 1.65 -8.50
C TYR A 361 -15.47 3.07 -8.86
N LEU A 362 -14.57 4.05 -8.91
CA LEU A 362 -14.89 5.43 -9.27
C LEU A 362 -15.17 5.60 -10.78
N GLU A 363 -14.56 4.76 -11.62
CA GLU A 363 -14.79 4.74 -13.08
C GLU A 363 -16.14 4.11 -13.45
N CYS A 364 -16.67 3.21 -12.63
CA CYS A 364 -18.02 2.70 -12.83
C CYS A 364 -18.99 3.87 -12.64
N GLU A 365 -19.71 4.25 -13.71
CA GLU A 365 -20.83 5.21 -13.64
C GLU A 365 -21.86 4.68 -12.63
N ILE A 366 -21.71 5.07 -11.37
CA ILE A 366 -22.74 4.87 -10.36
C ILE A 366 -23.87 5.80 -10.81
N ARG A 367 -24.85 5.27 -11.54
CA ARG A 367 -26.04 6.01 -11.97
C ARG A 367 -26.56 6.81 -10.81
N ALA A 368 -26.76 8.11 -11.03
CA ALA A 368 -27.37 8.96 -10.04
C ALA A 368 -28.77 8.39 -9.72
N VAL A 369 -28.87 7.60 -8.64
CA VAL A 369 -30.18 7.38 -8.03
C VAL A 369 -30.53 8.73 -7.44
N ASP A 370 -31.64 9.27 -7.89
CA ASP A 370 -32.19 10.51 -7.36
C ASP A 370 -32.39 10.32 -5.86
N ASN A 371 -31.63 11.03 -5.05
CA ASN A 371 -31.63 10.90 -3.61
C ASN A 371 -32.79 11.72 -2.98
N THR A 372 -33.79 12.08 -3.76
CA THR A 372 -34.98 12.79 -3.28
C THR A 372 -36.05 11.78 -2.90
N GLY A 373 -36.54 11.85 -1.69
CA GLY A 373 -37.73 11.12 -1.26
C GLY A 373 -37.52 9.85 -0.43
N HIS A 374 -36.36 9.69 0.22
CA HIS A 374 -36.14 8.53 1.10
C HIS A 374 -36.99 8.55 2.39
N TYR A 375 -37.46 9.72 2.83
CA TYR A 375 -38.29 9.85 4.02
C TYR A 375 -39.80 9.92 3.69
N SER A 376 -40.62 9.48 4.62
CA SER A 376 -42.09 9.64 4.58
C SER A 376 -42.53 10.86 5.41
N LYS A 377 -43.67 11.43 5.04
CA LYS A 377 -44.36 12.43 5.90
C LYS A 377 -45.14 11.76 7.01
N ASP A 378 -45.55 10.51 6.82
CA ASP A 378 -46.30 9.73 7.79
C ASP A 378 -45.35 8.93 8.68
N GLN A 379 -45.84 8.59 9.88
CA GLN A 379 -45.10 7.76 10.80
C GLN A 379 -44.76 6.40 10.16
N GLU A 380 -43.50 5.99 10.25
CA GLU A 380 -43.03 4.70 9.77
C GLU A 380 -41.84 4.16 10.58
N MET A 381 -41.57 2.90 10.40
CA MET A 381 -40.31 2.28 10.79
C MET A 381 -39.48 1.98 9.55
N VAL A 382 -38.21 2.42 9.55
CA VAL A 382 -37.21 2.04 8.55
C VAL A 382 -36.20 1.08 9.16
N VAL A 383 -35.94 -0.05 8.50
CA VAL A 383 -34.96 -1.04 8.93
C VAL A 383 -33.81 -1.06 7.94
N PHE A 384 -32.61 -0.69 8.40
CA PHE A 384 -31.39 -0.82 7.62
C PHE A 384 -30.85 -2.24 7.68
N VAL A 385 -30.42 -2.77 6.54
CA VAL A 385 -29.79 -4.08 6.39
C VAL A 385 -28.49 -3.90 5.62
N GLY A 386 -27.37 -4.36 6.16
CA GLY A 386 -26.09 -4.24 5.42
C GLY A 386 -24.88 -4.55 6.28
N SER A 387 -23.76 -4.81 5.62
CA SER A 387 -22.48 -5.11 6.27
C SER A 387 -22.04 -4.02 7.24
N PRO A 388 -21.24 -4.33 8.27
CA PRO A 388 -20.49 -3.29 8.97
C PRO A 388 -19.73 -2.41 7.98
N ALA A 389 -19.58 -1.13 8.29
CA ALA A 389 -18.92 -0.12 7.45
C ALA A 389 -19.52 0.10 6.04
N SER A 390 -20.78 -0.28 5.77
CA SER A 390 -21.45 -0.02 4.48
C SER A 390 -22.05 1.38 4.34
N GLY A 391 -21.82 2.30 5.29
CA GLY A 391 -22.30 3.67 5.24
C GLY A 391 -23.69 3.92 5.82
N LYS A 392 -24.32 2.94 6.49
CA LYS A 392 -25.67 3.04 7.06
C LYS A 392 -25.87 4.27 7.94
N THR A 393 -25.00 4.46 8.91
CA THR A 393 -25.11 5.58 9.86
C THR A 393 -24.94 6.94 9.17
N SER A 394 -24.02 7.05 8.23
CA SER A 394 -23.87 8.26 7.40
C SER A 394 -25.12 8.53 6.57
N PHE A 395 -25.72 7.48 6.02
CA PHE A 395 -26.97 7.58 5.27
C PHE A 395 -28.13 8.07 6.16
N PHE A 396 -28.24 7.53 7.39
CA PHE A 396 -29.19 8.02 8.38
C PHE A 396 -29.00 9.52 8.66
N GLN A 397 -27.79 9.94 8.96
CA GLN A 397 -27.45 11.33 9.28
C GLN A 397 -27.79 12.29 8.12
N THR A 398 -27.60 11.82 6.89
CA THR A 398 -27.81 12.67 5.70
C THR A 398 -29.28 12.76 5.30
N TYR A 399 -30.02 11.64 5.34
CA TYR A 399 -31.35 11.57 4.70
C TYR A 399 -32.53 11.40 5.64
N PHE A 400 -32.32 11.01 6.89
CA PHE A 400 -33.40 10.75 7.84
C PHE A 400 -33.36 11.68 9.06
N ALA A 401 -32.19 11.92 9.63
CA ALA A 401 -32.05 12.77 10.80
C ALA A 401 -32.59 14.20 10.58
N PRO A 402 -32.37 14.89 9.44
CA PRO A 402 -32.90 16.20 9.17
C PRO A 402 -34.44 16.24 9.10
N HIS A 403 -35.07 15.08 8.85
CA HIS A 403 -36.53 14.93 8.75
C HIS A 403 -37.18 14.39 10.02
N GLY A 404 -36.49 14.47 11.16
CA GLY A 404 -37.03 14.15 12.47
C GLY A 404 -37.04 12.69 12.88
N TYR A 405 -36.51 11.76 12.03
CA TYR A 405 -36.41 10.35 12.39
C TYR A 405 -35.51 10.14 13.60
N LYS A 406 -35.93 9.25 14.49
CA LYS A 406 -35.17 8.89 15.68
C LYS A 406 -34.27 7.66 15.39
N HIS A 407 -33.05 7.73 15.89
CA HIS A 407 -32.02 6.73 15.66
C HIS A 407 -32.11 5.60 16.69
N VAL A 408 -32.29 4.37 16.22
CA VAL A 408 -32.24 3.17 17.06
C VAL A 408 -31.04 2.33 16.63
N ASN A 409 -29.94 2.46 17.37
CA ASN A 409 -28.65 1.84 17.02
C ASN A 409 -28.11 1.00 18.17
N ARG A 410 -27.67 -0.23 17.86
CA ARG A 410 -27.18 -1.18 18.86
C ARG A 410 -25.81 -0.80 19.41
N ASP A 411 -24.97 -0.14 18.65
CA ASP A 411 -23.63 0.25 19.09
C ASP A 411 -23.75 1.28 20.23
N THR A 412 -24.76 2.17 20.16
CA THR A 412 -25.08 3.13 21.22
C THR A 412 -25.81 2.47 22.38
N LEU A 413 -26.82 1.63 22.11
CA LEU A 413 -27.70 1.03 23.11
C LEU A 413 -27.17 -0.29 23.71
N GLN A 414 -26.12 -0.86 23.12
CA GLN A 414 -25.39 -2.04 23.58
C GLN A 414 -26.17 -3.38 23.59
N SER A 415 -27.50 -3.38 23.45
CA SER A 415 -28.27 -4.62 23.41
C SER A 415 -29.51 -4.55 22.52
N LYS A 416 -29.90 -5.70 21.93
CA LYS A 416 -31.12 -5.82 21.11
C LYS A 416 -32.37 -5.48 21.94
N ALA A 417 -32.43 -5.89 23.22
CA ALA A 417 -33.57 -5.61 24.09
C ALA A 417 -33.77 -4.09 24.32
N LYS A 418 -32.68 -3.35 24.53
CA LYS A 418 -32.75 -1.88 24.65
C LYS A 418 -33.19 -1.23 23.34
N CYS A 419 -32.72 -1.72 22.18
CA CYS A 419 -33.19 -1.23 20.88
C CYS A 419 -34.70 -1.47 20.70
N MET A 420 -35.20 -2.65 21.02
CA MET A 420 -36.62 -2.97 20.95
C MET A 420 -37.45 -2.07 21.86
N LYS A 421 -37.03 -1.92 23.12
CA LYS A 421 -37.73 -1.05 24.10
C LYS A 421 -37.78 0.40 23.63
N LEU A 422 -36.67 0.94 23.11
CA LEU A 422 -36.61 2.30 22.58
C LEU A 422 -37.52 2.47 21.36
N ALA A 423 -37.47 1.52 20.42
CA ALA A 423 -38.29 1.52 19.22
C ALA A 423 -39.80 1.52 19.58
N THR A 424 -40.24 0.62 20.48
CA THR A 424 -41.62 0.58 20.95
C THR A 424 -42.07 1.91 21.57
N ASN A 425 -41.22 2.50 22.41
CA ASN A 425 -41.56 3.77 23.07
C ASN A 425 -41.67 4.93 22.06
N LEU A 426 -40.75 5.04 21.13
CA LEU A 426 -40.74 6.10 20.12
C LEU A 426 -41.92 5.98 19.16
N LEU A 427 -42.19 4.78 18.67
CA LEU A 427 -43.35 4.52 17.81
C LEU A 427 -44.67 4.79 18.53
N GLY A 428 -44.77 4.42 19.82
CA GLY A 428 -45.96 4.74 20.64
C GLY A 428 -46.18 6.23 20.87
N LYS A 429 -45.18 7.08 20.67
CA LYS A 429 -45.25 8.55 20.71
C LYS A 429 -45.54 9.18 19.34
N GLY A 430 -45.73 8.40 18.29
CA GLY A 430 -45.93 8.91 16.95
C GLY A 430 -44.64 9.29 16.20
N GLU A 431 -43.47 8.96 16.76
CA GLU A 431 -42.20 9.34 16.15
C GLU A 431 -41.77 8.33 15.05
N PRO A 432 -41.34 8.78 13.87
CA PRO A 432 -40.74 7.90 12.88
C PRO A 432 -39.32 7.47 13.31
N ILE A 433 -38.95 6.22 13.04
CA ILE A 433 -37.67 5.68 13.49
C ILE A 433 -36.86 5.00 12.38
N VAL A 434 -35.52 5.02 12.53
CA VAL A 434 -34.61 4.17 11.76
C VAL A 434 -33.90 3.21 12.68
N VAL A 435 -34.01 1.91 12.40
CA VAL A 435 -33.25 0.84 13.05
C VAL A 435 -31.94 0.64 12.29
N ASP A 436 -30.87 1.33 12.73
CA ASP A 436 -29.54 1.29 12.12
C ASP A 436 -28.68 0.20 12.77
N ASN A 437 -28.93 -1.04 12.35
CA ASN A 437 -28.12 -2.20 12.72
C ASN A 437 -27.72 -2.99 11.46
N THR A 438 -26.87 -3.99 11.59
CA THR A 438 -26.51 -4.86 10.45
C THR A 438 -27.68 -5.74 9.98
N ASN A 439 -28.55 -6.16 10.87
CA ASN A 439 -29.78 -6.94 10.65
C ASN A 439 -29.61 -8.08 9.60
N PRO A 440 -28.59 -8.97 9.74
CA PRO A 440 -28.16 -9.84 8.65
C PRO A 440 -29.19 -10.94 8.30
N SER A 441 -29.90 -11.49 9.26
CA SER A 441 -30.80 -12.63 9.06
C SER A 441 -32.27 -12.24 9.13
N LYS A 442 -33.15 -13.06 8.54
CA LYS A 442 -34.60 -12.89 8.68
C LYS A 442 -35.05 -12.81 10.13
N GLN A 443 -34.52 -13.67 11.01
CA GLN A 443 -34.81 -13.64 12.45
C GLN A 443 -34.40 -12.35 13.15
N ALA A 444 -33.31 -11.70 12.68
CA ALA A 444 -32.90 -10.42 13.24
C ALA A 444 -33.92 -9.34 12.94
N ARG A 445 -34.53 -9.36 11.75
CA ARG A 445 -35.49 -8.38 11.23
C ARG A 445 -36.92 -8.65 11.71
N GLU A 446 -37.30 -9.91 11.84
CA GLU A 446 -38.65 -10.37 12.19
C GLU A 446 -39.22 -9.68 13.44
N ALA A 447 -38.40 -9.54 14.49
CA ALA A 447 -38.84 -8.90 15.74
C ALA A 447 -39.30 -7.43 15.53
N TYR A 448 -38.60 -6.68 14.67
CA TYR A 448 -38.97 -5.30 14.33
C TYR A 448 -40.22 -5.25 13.44
N ILE A 449 -40.29 -6.13 12.44
CA ILE A 449 -41.44 -6.23 11.53
C ILE A 449 -42.72 -6.58 12.32
N THR A 450 -42.62 -7.58 13.19
CA THR A 450 -43.75 -8.03 14.01
C THR A 450 -44.24 -6.92 14.94
N MET A 451 -43.31 -6.22 15.62
CA MET A 451 -43.65 -5.11 16.51
C MET A 451 -44.38 -4.00 15.75
N ALA A 452 -43.87 -3.57 14.61
CA ALA A 452 -44.48 -2.51 13.82
C ALA A 452 -45.85 -2.90 13.27
N LYS A 453 -46.02 -4.16 12.82
CA LYS A 453 -47.33 -4.70 12.38
C LYS A 453 -48.36 -4.70 13.49
N GLN A 454 -47.97 -5.08 14.72
CA GLN A 454 -48.88 -5.06 15.89
C GLN A 454 -49.32 -3.63 16.23
N MET A 455 -48.51 -2.64 15.90
CA MET A 455 -48.81 -1.22 16.10
C MET A 455 -49.49 -0.56 14.89
N GLY A 456 -49.73 -1.30 13.80
CA GLY A 456 -50.31 -0.77 12.57
C GLY A 456 -49.39 0.19 11.79
N ILE A 457 -48.07 0.10 12.03
CA ILE A 457 -47.10 1.04 11.47
C ILE A 457 -46.41 0.40 10.25
N PRO A 458 -46.29 1.10 9.11
CA PRO A 458 -45.60 0.61 7.93
C PRO A 458 -44.09 0.45 8.20
N VAL A 459 -43.50 -0.60 7.58
CA VAL A 459 -42.07 -0.93 7.75
C VAL A 459 -41.40 -1.00 6.39
N ARG A 460 -40.47 -0.07 6.11
CA ARG A 460 -39.63 -0.13 4.93
C ARG A 460 -38.25 -0.71 5.26
N CYS A 461 -37.63 -1.34 4.27
CA CYS A 461 -36.27 -1.85 4.37
C CYS A 461 -35.34 -1.13 3.39
N PHE A 462 -34.20 -0.70 3.88
CA PHE A 462 -33.10 -0.18 3.06
C PHE A 462 -31.93 -1.18 3.12
N TYR A 463 -31.68 -1.84 2.00
CA TYR A 463 -30.63 -2.82 1.86
C TYR A 463 -29.37 -2.22 1.25
N PHE A 464 -28.33 -2.08 2.07
CA PHE A 464 -27.03 -1.57 1.65
C PHE A 464 -26.22 -2.69 0.99
N ASP A 465 -26.39 -2.81 -0.31
CA ASP A 465 -25.69 -3.80 -1.13
C ASP A 465 -24.26 -3.34 -1.40
N SER A 466 -23.31 -3.92 -0.68
CA SER A 466 -21.91 -3.55 -0.73
C SER A 466 -21.04 -4.80 -0.81
N THR A 467 -20.08 -4.80 -1.75
CA THR A 467 -19.14 -5.92 -1.88
C THR A 467 -18.24 -6.04 -0.65
N PRO A 468 -17.80 -7.27 -0.30
CA PRO A 468 -16.86 -7.48 0.81
C PRO A 468 -15.57 -6.65 0.72
N GLY A 469 -15.08 -6.41 -0.49
CA GLY A 469 -13.89 -5.59 -0.71
C GLY A 469 -14.12 -4.12 -0.38
N LEU A 470 -15.24 -3.55 -0.82
CA LEU A 470 -15.63 -2.16 -0.56
C LEU A 470 -15.76 -1.88 0.93
N VAL A 471 -16.51 -2.70 1.69
CA VAL A 471 -16.74 -2.43 3.12
C VAL A 471 -15.46 -2.51 3.96
N ARG A 472 -14.51 -3.38 3.57
CA ARG A 472 -13.19 -3.44 4.22
C ARG A 472 -12.34 -2.21 3.88
N HIS A 473 -12.44 -1.72 2.65
CA HIS A 473 -11.82 -0.45 2.25
C HIS A 473 -12.40 0.71 3.06
N LEU A 474 -13.73 0.85 3.12
CA LEU A 474 -14.42 1.89 3.89
C LEU A 474 -14.10 1.84 5.38
N ASN A 475 -13.98 0.64 5.97
CA ASN A 475 -13.54 0.47 7.34
C ASN A 475 -12.12 1.02 7.59
N THR A 476 -11.23 0.81 6.63
CA THR A 476 -9.86 1.34 6.69
C THR A 476 -9.86 2.86 6.52
N LEU A 477 -10.57 3.35 5.51
CA LEU A 477 -10.69 4.78 5.22
C LEU A 477 -11.26 5.56 6.41
N ARG A 478 -12.31 5.03 7.07
CA ARG A 478 -12.90 5.64 8.27
C ARG A 478 -11.86 5.79 9.39
N ASN A 479 -11.07 4.77 9.65
CA ASN A 479 -10.02 4.83 10.67
C ASN A 479 -8.93 5.87 10.32
N ILE A 480 -8.52 5.95 9.05
CA ILE A 480 -7.55 6.96 8.59
C ILE A 480 -8.11 8.37 8.73
N ARG A 481 -9.33 8.62 8.23
CA ARG A 481 -9.97 9.96 8.26
C ARG A 481 -10.24 10.47 9.67
N THR A 482 -10.43 9.58 10.63
CA THR A 482 -10.62 9.96 12.05
C THR A 482 -9.30 10.00 12.84
N GLY A 483 -8.15 9.96 12.17
CA GLY A 483 -6.85 9.93 12.85
C GLY A 483 -6.64 8.72 13.77
N GLY A 484 -7.50 7.69 13.64
CA GLY A 484 -7.49 6.50 14.51
C GLY A 484 -8.54 6.54 15.63
N ASP A 485 -9.24 7.65 15.85
CA ASP A 485 -10.28 7.77 16.91
C ASP A 485 -11.37 6.73 16.77
N VAL A 486 -11.75 6.39 15.54
CA VAL A 486 -12.64 5.28 15.26
C VAL A 486 -11.81 4.06 14.88
N PRO A 487 -11.70 3.05 15.77
CA PRO A 487 -10.88 1.88 15.51
C PRO A 487 -11.42 1.06 14.34
N ARG A 488 -10.52 0.36 13.65
CA ARG A 488 -10.91 -0.59 12.58
C ARG A 488 -11.67 -1.76 13.18
N LEU A 489 -12.81 -2.07 12.58
CA LEU A 489 -13.55 -3.28 12.93
C LEU A 489 -12.71 -4.52 12.58
N PRO A 490 -12.71 -5.54 13.46
CA PRO A 490 -11.96 -6.76 13.22
C PRO A 490 -12.59 -7.56 12.06
N GLU A 491 -11.78 -8.31 11.34
CA GLU A 491 -12.21 -9.17 10.22
C GLU A 491 -13.33 -10.16 10.62
N LEU A 492 -13.36 -10.56 11.89
CA LEU A 492 -14.39 -11.44 12.44
C LEU A 492 -15.79 -10.82 12.29
N ALA A 493 -15.94 -9.51 12.48
CA ALA A 493 -17.24 -8.83 12.35
C ALA A 493 -17.82 -8.96 10.93
N PHE A 494 -16.98 -8.82 9.91
CA PHE A 494 -17.36 -8.98 8.50
C PHE A 494 -17.74 -10.44 8.19
N ARG A 495 -16.91 -11.40 8.61
CA ARG A 495 -17.21 -12.84 8.41
C ARG A 495 -18.48 -13.28 9.12
N MET A 496 -18.75 -12.77 10.31
CA MET A 496 -19.99 -13.07 11.02
C MET A 496 -21.22 -12.52 10.28
N TYR A 497 -21.09 -11.31 9.73
CA TYR A 497 -22.15 -10.77 8.87
C TYR A 497 -22.33 -11.63 7.63
N GLU A 498 -21.27 -11.87 6.86
CA GLU A 498 -21.29 -12.66 5.61
C GLU A 498 -21.89 -14.05 5.81
N LYS A 499 -21.56 -14.71 6.92
CA LYS A 499 -22.10 -16.05 7.26
C LYS A 499 -23.63 -16.07 7.47
N ASN A 500 -24.16 -14.96 8.02
CA ASN A 500 -25.58 -14.90 8.44
C ASN A 500 -26.43 -14.02 7.51
N ALA A 501 -25.82 -13.35 6.53
CA ALA A 501 -26.52 -12.42 5.66
C ALA A 501 -27.50 -13.13 4.74
N VAL A 502 -28.74 -12.69 4.78
CA VAL A 502 -29.82 -13.10 3.88
C VAL A 502 -30.41 -11.83 3.30
N THR A 503 -30.43 -11.71 1.97
CA THR A 503 -31.03 -10.57 1.27
C THR A 503 -32.48 -10.38 1.71
N PRO A 504 -32.88 -9.16 2.14
CA PRO A 504 -34.25 -8.90 2.56
C PRO A 504 -35.21 -8.97 1.37
N CYS A 505 -36.45 -9.38 1.63
CA CYS A 505 -37.49 -9.46 0.61
C CYS A 505 -38.86 -9.08 1.15
N MET A 506 -39.76 -8.70 0.25
CA MET A 506 -41.12 -8.29 0.57
C MET A 506 -41.92 -9.34 1.35
N SER A 507 -41.65 -10.62 1.10
CA SER A 507 -42.33 -11.73 1.78
C SER A 507 -42.02 -11.83 3.28
N GLU A 508 -41.03 -11.09 3.80
CA GLU A 508 -40.77 -10.96 5.23
C GLU A 508 -41.82 -10.06 5.92
N GLY A 509 -42.53 -9.24 5.12
CA GLY A 509 -43.59 -8.35 5.59
C GLY A 509 -43.23 -6.88 5.60
N PHE A 510 -42.22 -6.49 4.86
CA PHE A 510 -41.91 -5.10 4.55
C PHE A 510 -42.94 -4.49 3.59
N THR A 511 -43.19 -3.18 3.71
CA THR A 511 -44.00 -2.41 2.77
C THR A 511 -43.23 -2.03 1.53
N SER A 512 -41.90 -1.87 1.64
CA SER A 512 -40.96 -1.75 0.52
C SER A 512 -39.58 -2.25 0.89
N VAL A 513 -38.82 -2.68 -0.11
CA VAL A 513 -37.40 -3.03 0.01
C VAL A 513 -36.63 -2.25 -1.04
N GLU A 514 -35.82 -1.30 -0.60
CA GLU A 514 -34.98 -0.45 -1.46
C GLU A 514 -33.53 -0.89 -1.36
N THR A 515 -32.86 -1.03 -2.51
CA THR A 515 -31.43 -1.34 -2.54
C THR A 515 -30.62 -0.07 -2.66
N ILE A 516 -29.73 0.14 -1.69
CA ILE A 516 -28.84 1.30 -1.62
C ILE A 516 -27.44 0.87 -2.02
N GLN A 517 -26.91 1.50 -3.04
CA GLN A 517 -25.51 1.34 -3.44
C GLN A 517 -24.67 2.45 -2.82
N PHE A 518 -23.50 2.10 -2.33
CA PHE A 518 -22.56 3.09 -1.77
C PHE A 518 -22.11 4.06 -2.86
N ARG A 519 -22.10 5.35 -2.51
CA ARG A 519 -21.57 6.44 -3.36
C ARG A 519 -20.60 7.27 -2.56
N PRO A 520 -19.34 7.38 -3.01
CA PRO A 520 -18.40 8.29 -2.40
C PRO A 520 -18.84 9.72 -2.63
N ARG A 521 -18.73 10.55 -1.59
CA ARG A 521 -18.86 12.00 -1.67
C ARG A 521 -17.50 12.58 -1.32
N PHE A 522 -16.99 13.42 -2.20
CA PHE A 522 -15.74 14.13 -2.00
C PHE A 522 -16.06 15.60 -1.75
N GLU A 523 -15.36 16.20 -0.79
CA GLU A 523 -15.51 17.61 -0.46
C GLU A 523 -14.74 18.46 -1.49
N ASP A 524 -13.63 17.90 -2.02
CA ASP A 524 -12.77 18.50 -3.03
C ASP A 524 -12.03 17.43 -3.84
N GLU A 525 -11.24 17.86 -4.84
CA GLU A 525 -10.44 16.97 -5.69
C GLU A 525 -9.25 16.33 -4.93
N GLU A 526 -8.77 16.94 -3.84
CA GLU A 526 -7.71 16.36 -3.01
C GLU A 526 -8.21 15.15 -2.23
N HIS A 527 -9.48 15.22 -1.78
CA HIS A 527 -10.15 14.09 -1.14
C HIS A 527 -10.51 12.95 -2.10
N ARG A 528 -10.57 13.20 -3.40
CA ARG A 528 -10.86 12.22 -4.44
C ARG A 528 -9.66 11.35 -4.77
#